data_92e8b1e63ea8dceec509d3bab22a8d26
#
_entry.id   92e8b1e63ea8dceec509d3bab22a8d26
#
_cell.length_a   1.000
_cell.length_b   1.000
_cell.length_c   1.000
_cell.angle_alpha   90.00
_cell.angle_beta   90.00
_cell.angle_gamma   90.00
#
_symmetry.space_group_name_H-M   'P 1'
#
loop_
_entity.id
_entity.type
_entity.pdbx_description
1 polymer ?
#
loop_
_entity_poly.entity_id
_entity_poly.type
_entity_poly.pdbx_seq_one_letter_code
_entity_poly.pdbx_strand_id
1 'polypeptide(L)'
;IQNIRLFAASLGLPTKGQYDTYVDIHRPYAMWSVAATPELSLATKTWCYWGIGCLGYRGFFEQTLAESVEQQLKQEGLDTYLSRVTAYSTLGWFRDSVLSSFINKSENELAELLFHELAHQVVYAKGDAVFNESFADVVAEEGLRRYLVGRADGFQQIVTRKKRQQQFAQLVLDYRQQLHQVYRSKMAESDKRAQKKSLFLALNQSYQQLKDEQWQGYKAYDAWLAELSNAKLNSVSVYNELMPALNVILKAHNDDLPTFYNTCKRLAKLSKAERHRILNNTNPDLPLSLP
;
A
#
# COMPACT_ATOMS: atom_id res chain seq x y z
N ILE A 1 11.73 -14.46 14.02
CA ILE A 1 11.99 -13.01 14.02
C ILE A 1 13.48 -12.73 13.97
N GLN A 2 14.32 -13.31 14.85
CA GLN A 2 15.76 -13.00 14.89
C GLN A 2 16.47 -13.25 13.55
N ASN A 3 16.22 -14.38 12.90
CA ASN A 3 16.79 -14.69 11.57
C ASN A 3 16.34 -13.68 10.50
N ILE A 4 15.07 -13.26 10.55
CA ILE A 4 14.52 -12.26 9.63
C ILE A 4 15.23 -10.92 9.84
N ARG A 5 15.46 -10.49 11.10
CA ARG A 5 16.17 -9.25 11.43
C ARG A 5 17.63 -9.28 10.96
N LEU A 6 18.32 -10.41 11.16
CA LEU A 6 19.69 -10.58 10.66
C LEU A 6 19.76 -10.47 9.13
N PHE A 7 18.80 -11.09 8.45
CA PHE A 7 18.70 -10.99 7.00
C PHE A 7 18.36 -9.56 6.56
N ALA A 8 17.41 -8.89 7.22
CA ALA A 8 17.06 -7.49 6.96
C ALA A 8 18.29 -6.57 7.06
N ALA A 9 19.15 -6.80 8.06
CA ALA A 9 20.42 -6.06 8.18
C ALA A 9 21.34 -6.26 6.97
N SER A 10 21.39 -7.46 6.38
CA SER A 10 22.16 -7.72 5.16
C SER A 10 21.59 -7.02 3.91
N LEU A 11 20.32 -6.64 3.94
CA LEU A 11 19.68 -5.81 2.92
C LEU A 11 19.94 -4.30 3.11
N GLY A 12 20.68 -3.90 4.16
CA GLY A 12 20.91 -2.51 4.51
C GLY A 12 19.74 -1.85 5.26
N LEU A 13 18.79 -2.65 5.80
CA LEU A 13 17.67 -2.15 6.58
C LEU A 13 18.08 -1.90 8.04
N PRO A 14 17.54 -0.85 8.69
CA PRO A 14 17.91 -0.48 10.07
C PRO A 14 17.23 -1.41 11.08
N THR A 15 17.96 -2.37 11.62
CA THR A 15 17.42 -3.38 12.57
C THR A 15 17.81 -3.13 14.03
N LYS A 16 18.71 -2.15 14.30
CA LYS A 16 19.21 -1.91 15.66
C LYS A 16 18.08 -1.38 16.55
N GLY A 17 17.67 -2.18 17.54
CA GLY A 17 16.60 -1.84 18.47
C GLY A 17 15.20 -1.93 17.87
N GLN A 18 15.06 -2.45 16.65
CA GLN A 18 13.76 -2.62 15.98
C GLN A 18 13.35 -4.09 16.01
N TYR A 19 12.10 -4.38 16.39
CA TYR A 19 11.50 -5.72 16.46
C TYR A 19 12.31 -6.73 17.27
N ASP A 20 13.00 -6.27 18.34
CA ASP A 20 13.77 -7.11 19.28
C ASP A 20 12.99 -7.42 20.57
N THR A 21 11.84 -6.82 20.75
CA THR A 21 10.90 -7.06 21.86
C THR A 21 9.54 -7.52 21.33
N TYR A 22 8.75 -8.16 22.19
CA TYR A 22 7.37 -8.56 21.91
C TYR A 22 6.42 -7.81 22.84
N VAL A 23 5.28 -7.39 22.29
CA VAL A 23 4.19 -6.78 23.05
C VAL A 23 2.86 -7.45 22.67
N ASP A 24 2.17 -7.99 23.64
CA ASP A 24 0.78 -8.39 23.48
C ASP A 24 -0.12 -7.16 23.65
N ILE A 25 -0.77 -6.78 22.57
CA ILE A 25 -1.70 -5.62 22.55
C ILE A 25 -3.14 -6.01 22.89
N HIS A 26 -3.41 -7.28 23.18
CA HIS A 26 -4.74 -7.82 23.55
C HIS A 26 -5.87 -7.46 22.59
N ARG A 27 -5.55 -7.31 21.30
CA ARG A 27 -6.51 -7.00 20.24
C ARG A 27 -5.98 -7.50 18.87
N PRO A 28 -6.88 -7.77 17.91
CA PRO A 28 -6.48 -8.40 16.63
C PRO A 28 -5.73 -7.46 15.69
N TYR A 29 -5.83 -6.13 15.88
CA TYR A 29 -5.21 -5.13 15.03
C TYR A 29 -4.45 -4.10 15.85
N ALA A 30 -3.35 -3.61 15.32
CA ALA A 30 -2.54 -2.57 15.95
C ALA A 30 -3.29 -1.22 16.00
N MET A 31 -4.00 -0.90 14.92
CA MET A 31 -4.85 0.29 14.83
C MET A 31 -5.93 0.13 13.75
N TRP A 32 -6.88 1.05 13.73
CA TRP A 32 -7.88 1.22 12.68
C TRP A 32 -7.62 2.54 11.96
N SER A 33 -7.82 2.57 10.64
CA SER A 33 -7.61 3.75 9.83
C SER A 33 -8.87 4.05 9.03
N VAL A 34 -9.32 5.32 9.08
CA VAL A 34 -10.49 5.80 8.35
C VAL A 34 -10.03 6.77 7.27
N ALA A 35 -10.31 6.42 6.01
CA ALA A 35 -10.13 7.27 4.85
C ALA A 35 -11.49 7.71 4.29
N ALA A 36 -11.55 8.86 3.64
CA ALA A 36 -12.78 9.36 3.02
C ALA A 36 -12.49 10.13 1.72
N THR A 37 -13.49 10.13 0.82
CA THR A 37 -13.53 10.93 -0.41
C THR A 37 -14.92 11.49 -0.61
N PRO A 38 -15.10 12.57 -1.37
CA PRO A 38 -16.43 12.94 -1.85
C PRO A 38 -17.05 11.85 -2.71
N GLU A 39 -18.38 11.76 -2.73
CA GLU A 39 -19.12 10.72 -3.46
C GLU A 39 -18.76 10.64 -4.96
N LEU A 40 -18.58 11.78 -5.61
CA LEU A 40 -18.28 11.90 -7.03
C LEU A 40 -16.88 12.44 -7.30
N SER A 41 -15.92 12.05 -6.47
CA SER A 41 -14.51 12.42 -6.62
C SER A 41 -13.58 11.37 -6.06
N LEU A 42 -12.39 11.26 -6.64
CA LEU A 42 -11.30 10.45 -6.10
C LEU A 42 -10.32 11.27 -5.25
N ALA A 43 -10.62 12.56 -5.01
CA ALA A 43 -9.80 13.38 -4.14
C ALA A 43 -9.94 12.93 -2.69
N THR A 44 -8.84 12.49 -2.08
CA THR A 44 -8.84 12.03 -0.69
C THR A 44 -9.03 13.21 0.26
N LYS A 45 -9.96 13.09 1.21
CA LYS A 45 -10.07 14.01 2.34
C LYS A 45 -8.77 13.93 3.16
N THR A 46 -8.21 15.09 3.48
CA THR A 46 -6.98 15.15 4.27
C THR A 46 -7.22 15.76 5.63
N TRP A 47 -6.48 15.29 6.63
CA TRP A 47 -6.43 15.85 7.97
C TRP A 47 -5.02 16.35 8.24
N CYS A 48 -4.91 17.62 8.59
CA CYS A 48 -3.62 18.27 8.78
C CYS A 48 -3.29 18.40 10.27
N TYR A 49 -2.09 17.98 10.63
CA TYR A 49 -1.56 18.01 11.98
C TYR A 49 -0.31 18.87 12.04
N TRP A 50 -0.20 19.67 13.08
CA TRP A 50 0.96 20.49 13.30
C TRP A 50 2.23 19.61 13.39
N GLY A 51 3.29 19.96 12.68
CA GLY A 51 4.56 19.22 12.64
C GLY A 51 4.57 17.98 11.72
N ILE A 52 3.47 17.23 11.62
CA ILE A 52 3.38 16.01 10.80
C ILE A 52 3.01 16.32 9.34
N GLY A 53 2.12 17.30 9.13
CA GLY A 53 1.55 17.62 7.82
C GLY A 53 0.15 17.04 7.64
N CYS A 54 -0.30 16.94 6.38
CA CYS A 54 -1.63 16.45 6.05
C CYS A 54 -1.58 14.97 5.66
N LEU A 55 -2.45 14.17 6.28
CA LEU A 55 -2.60 12.73 6.02
C LEU A 55 -3.95 12.47 5.33
N GLY A 56 -4.00 11.52 4.42
CA GLY A 56 -5.21 11.10 3.72
C GLY A 56 -6.09 10.13 4.54
N TYR A 57 -5.78 9.93 5.80
CA TYR A 57 -6.53 9.08 6.73
C TYR A 57 -6.37 9.57 8.17
N ARG A 58 -7.26 9.08 9.05
CA ARG A 58 -7.12 9.20 10.51
C ARG A 58 -6.94 7.83 11.13
N GLY A 59 -5.90 7.69 11.98
CA GLY A 59 -5.62 6.47 12.74
C GLY A 59 -6.26 6.51 14.12
N PHE A 60 -6.74 5.34 14.60
CA PHE A 60 -7.37 5.14 15.89
C PHE A 60 -6.87 3.85 16.54
N PHE A 61 -6.61 3.90 17.84
CA PHE A 61 -6.27 2.69 18.62
C PHE A 61 -7.50 1.99 19.19
N GLU A 62 -8.69 2.58 19.08
CA GLU A 62 -9.97 2.05 19.51
C GLU A 62 -10.91 1.87 18.31
N GLN A 63 -11.47 0.67 18.15
CA GLN A 63 -12.35 0.32 17.04
C GLN A 63 -13.62 1.16 17.06
N THR A 64 -14.27 1.26 18.21
CA THR A 64 -15.54 2.00 18.37
C THR A 64 -15.41 3.48 17.98
N LEU A 65 -14.27 4.09 18.28
CA LEU A 65 -14.00 5.47 17.88
C LEU A 65 -13.81 5.61 16.37
N ALA A 66 -13.11 4.66 15.75
CA ALA A 66 -12.93 4.61 14.29
C ALA A 66 -14.27 4.45 13.56
N GLU A 67 -15.11 3.52 14.03
CA GLU A 67 -16.45 3.27 13.49
C GLU A 67 -17.38 4.50 13.65
N SER A 68 -17.34 5.17 14.80
CA SER A 68 -18.11 6.40 15.03
C SER A 68 -17.71 7.51 14.05
N VAL A 69 -16.40 7.71 13.82
CA VAL A 69 -15.92 8.71 12.86
C VAL A 69 -16.27 8.31 11.43
N GLU A 70 -16.17 7.02 11.07
CA GLU A 70 -16.61 6.54 9.76
C GLU A 70 -18.10 6.83 9.53
N GLN A 71 -18.95 6.53 10.52
CA GLN A 71 -20.38 6.77 10.44
C GLN A 71 -20.71 8.27 10.27
N GLN A 72 -20.02 9.15 11.02
CA GLN A 72 -20.16 10.59 10.85
C GLN A 72 -19.83 11.03 9.42
N LEU A 73 -18.71 10.56 8.86
CA LEU A 73 -18.29 10.89 7.49
C LEU A 73 -19.30 10.38 6.44
N LYS A 74 -19.90 9.20 6.66
CA LYS A 74 -20.99 8.68 5.82
C LYS A 74 -22.24 9.58 5.89
N GLN A 75 -22.58 10.10 7.07
CA GLN A 75 -23.69 11.04 7.23
C GLN A 75 -23.40 12.40 6.55
N GLU A 76 -22.13 12.79 6.44
CA GLU A 76 -21.70 13.95 5.64
C GLU A 76 -21.74 13.69 4.12
N GLY A 77 -22.17 12.52 3.66
CA GLY A 77 -22.28 12.15 2.24
C GLY A 77 -20.94 11.75 1.61
N LEU A 78 -19.96 11.35 2.41
CA LEU A 78 -18.66 10.91 1.91
C LEU A 78 -18.60 9.38 1.71
N ASP A 79 -17.91 8.96 0.68
CA ASP A 79 -17.45 7.59 0.55
C ASP A 79 -16.33 7.33 1.56
N THR A 80 -16.44 6.27 2.36
CA THR A 80 -15.48 5.96 3.42
C THR A 80 -14.83 4.60 3.23
N TYR A 81 -13.71 4.40 3.88
CA TYR A 81 -13.07 3.10 4.03
C TYR A 81 -12.44 2.98 5.41
N LEU A 82 -12.97 2.06 6.21
CA LEU A 82 -12.39 1.66 7.49
C LEU A 82 -11.47 0.46 7.25
N SER A 83 -10.16 0.67 7.35
CA SER A 83 -9.17 -0.39 7.24
C SER A 83 -8.61 -0.81 8.59
N ARG A 84 -8.16 -2.06 8.65
CA ARG A 84 -7.57 -2.70 9.81
C ARG A 84 -6.07 -2.85 9.59
N VAL A 85 -5.26 -2.27 10.48
CA VAL A 85 -3.81 -2.22 10.36
C VAL A 85 -3.21 -3.17 11.37
N THR A 86 -2.45 -4.16 10.93
CA THR A 86 -1.83 -5.17 11.79
C THR A 86 -0.47 -4.74 12.34
N ALA A 87 0.26 -3.91 11.60
CA ALA A 87 1.56 -3.37 11.99
C ALA A 87 1.66 -1.92 11.55
N TYR A 88 2.55 -1.17 12.14
CA TYR A 88 2.93 0.18 11.73
C TYR A 88 4.36 0.47 12.15
N SER A 89 5.03 1.34 11.42
CA SER A 89 6.37 1.83 11.79
C SER A 89 6.26 3.21 12.43
N THR A 90 7.03 3.42 13.49
CA THR A 90 7.24 4.75 14.07
C THR A 90 8.30 5.57 13.33
N LEU A 91 8.71 5.15 12.15
CA LEU A 91 9.76 5.77 11.32
C LEU A 91 11.10 5.92 12.07
N GLY A 92 11.36 5.03 13.02
CA GLY A 92 12.58 5.06 13.84
C GLY A 92 12.59 6.08 15.00
N TRP A 93 11.45 6.77 15.24
CA TRP A 93 11.34 7.65 16.42
C TRP A 93 11.31 6.88 17.73
N PHE A 94 10.78 5.65 17.69
CA PHE A 94 10.78 4.72 18.81
C PHE A 94 11.32 3.37 18.36
N ARG A 95 11.54 2.47 19.33
CA ARG A 95 11.84 1.06 19.08
C ARG A 95 10.52 0.33 18.81
N ASP A 96 10.30 -0.05 17.57
CA ASP A 96 9.12 -0.81 17.20
C ASP A 96 9.24 -2.26 17.69
N SER A 97 8.18 -2.77 18.31
CA SER A 97 8.12 -4.13 18.85
C SER A 97 7.37 -5.06 17.90
N VAL A 98 7.63 -6.36 18.03
CA VAL A 98 6.78 -7.38 17.45
C VAL A 98 5.47 -7.40 18.22
N LEU A 99 4.33 -7.27 17.53
CA LEU A 99 3.01 -7.22 18.17
C LEU A 99 2.26 -8.54 18.02
N SER A 100 1.39 -8.84 19.00
CA SER A 100 0.49 -10.00 18.98
C SER A 100 -0.44 -10.02 17.75
N SER A 101 -0.73 -8.85 17.15
CA SER A 101 -1.55 -8.71 15.94
C SER A 101 -0.95 -9.35 14.68
N PHE A 102 0.36 -9.61 14.64
CA PHE A 102 1.00 -10.16 13.45
C PHE A 102 1.98 -11.31 13.70
N ILE A 103 2.38 -11.61 14.96
CA ILE A 103 3.39 -12.65 15.26
C ILE A 103 3.01 -14.04 14.73
N ASN A 104 1.71 -14.34 14.62
CA ASN A 104 1.20 -15.64 14.17
C ASN A 104 1.15 -15.80 12.63
N LYS A 105 1.62 -14.82 11.86
CA LYS A 105 1.80 -14.95 10.42
C LYS A 105 2.87 -16.00 10.10
N SER A 106 2.82 -16.55 8.89
CA SER A 106 3.90 -17.42 8.40
C SER A 106 5.25 -16.69 8.37
N GLU A 107 6.36 -17.44 8.43
CA GLU A 107 7.72 -16.86 8.40
C GLU A 107 7.92 -15.92 7.21
N ASN A 108 7.41 -16.28 6.05
CA ASN A 108 7.53 -15.49 4.82
C ASN A 108 6.72 -14.20 4.88
N GLU A 109 5.49 -14.25 5.43
CA GLU A 109 4.68 -13.05 5.65
C GLU A 109 5.27 -12.13 6.72
N LEU A 110 5.91 -12.70 7.74
CA LEU A 110 6.65 -11.94 8.75
C LEU A 110 7.89 -11.28 8.14
N ALA A 111 8.63 -11.97 7.29
CA ALA A 111 9.79 -11.42 6.61
C ALA A 111 9.38 -10.25 5.70
N GLU A 112 8.36 -10.43 4.88
CA GLU A 112 7.82 -9.39 4.01
C GLU A 112 7.37 -8.17 4.79
N LEU A 113 6.58 -8.38 5.87
CA LEU A 113 6.10 -7.31 6.73
C LEU A 113 7.26 -6.53 7.38
N LEU A 114 8.22 -7.23 7.96
CA LEU A 114 9.35 -6.59 8.63
C LEU A 114 10.24 -5.81 7.63
N PHE A 115 10.45 -6.33 6.43
CA PHE A 115 11.21 -5.60 5.40
C PHE A 115 10.46 -4.34 4.96
N HIS A 116 9.14 -4.40 4.81
CA HIS A 116 8.29 -3.24 4.51
C HIS A 116 8.39 -2.16 5.59
N GLU A 117 8.14 -2.51 6.83
CA GLU A 117 8.14 -1.55 7.94
C GLU A 117 9.54 -0.93 8.18
N LEU A 118 10.60 -1.73 8.04
CA LEU A 118 11.97 -1.23 8.14
C LEU A 118 12.35 -0.33 6.96
N ALA A 119 11.80 -0.56 5.77
CA ALA A 119 12.05 0.29 4.62
C ALA A 119 11.57 1.73 4.82
N HIS A 120 10.47 1.95 5.55
CA HIS A 120 9.99 3.28 5.90
C HIS A 120 11.01 4.10 6.71
N GLN A 121 11.94 3.44 7.42
CA GLN A 121 13.02 4.12 8.15
C GLN A 121 14.21 4.47 7.24
N VAL A 122 14.31 3.88 6.04
CA VAL A 122 15.40 4.16 5.08
C VAL A 122 15.09 5.38 4.23
N VAL A 123 13.85 5.46 3.71
CA VAL A 123 13.38 6.57 2.86
C VAL A 123 11.96 6.95 3.25
N TYR A 124 11.75 8.23 3.49
CA TYR A 124 10.42 8.78 3.78
C TYR A 124 10.27 10.17 3.16
N ALA A 125 9.28 10.34 2.31
CA ALA A 125 8.89 11.61 1.71
C ALA A 125 7.65 12.16 2.42
N LYS A 126 7.82 13.27 3.16
CA LYS A 126 6.73 13.88 3.94
C LYS A 126 5.53 14.23 3.06
N GLY A 127 4.34 13.76 3.43
CA GLY A 127 3.08 14.06 2.73
C GLY A 127 2.86 13.28 1.43
N ASP A 128 3.66 12.25 1.15
CA ASP A 128 3.53 11.42 -0.04
C ASP A 128 3.43 9.93 0.31
N ALA A 129 2.26 9.53 0.79
CA ALA A 129 1.99 8.13 1.13
C ALA A 129 2.17 7.19 -0.07
N VAL A 130 1.77 7.60 -1.28
CA VAL A 130 1.90 6.80 -2.50
C VAL A 130 3.35 6.40 -2.76
N PHE A 131 4.28 7.36 -2.66
CA PHE A 131 5.70 7.08 -2.82
C PHE A 131 6.25 6.21 -1.67
N ASN A 132 5.89 6.53 -0.43
CA ASN A 132 6.41 5.82 0.73
C ASN A 132 5.99 4.35 0.75
N GLU A 133 4.71 4.07 0.50
CA GLU A 133 4.20 2.69 0.47
C GLU A 133 4.76 1.92 -0.73
N SER A 134 4.76 2.52 -1.93
CA SER A 134 5.33 1.86 -3.12
C SER A 134 6.83 1.56 -2.95
N PHE A 135 7.60 2.45 -2.30
CA PHE A 135 9.00 2.21 -1.99
C PHE A 135 9.16 1.03 -1.01
N ALA A 136 8.38 1.03 0.08
CA ALA A 136 8.45 -0.02 1.09
C ALA A 136 8.07 -1.39 0.50
N ASP A 137 7.05 -1.44 -0.36
CA ASP A 137 6.63 -2.67 -1.03
C ASP A 137 7.69 -3.19 -2.00
N VAL A 138 8.35 -2.34 -2.79
CA VAL A 138 9.45 -2.75 -3.68
C VAL A 138 10.61 -3.35 -2.89
N VAL A 139 10.98 -2.72 -1.77
CA VAL A 139 12.04 -3.23 -0.87
C VAL A 139 11.63 -4.56 -0.24
N ALA A 140 10.38 -4.67 0.22
CA ALA A 140 9.86 -5.89 0.82
C ALA A 140 9.81 -7.05 -0.18
N GLU A 141 9.37 -6.79 -1.42
CA GLU A 141 9.33 -7.80 -2.49
C GLU A 141 10.73 -8.31 -2.86
N GLU A 142 11.66 -7.40 -3.09
CA GLU A 142 13.04 -7.79 -3.43
C GLU A 142 13.73 -8.46 -2.23
N GLY A 143 13.50 -7.96 -1.01
CA GLY A 143 14.00 -8.56 0.22
C GLY A 143 13.48 -10.00 0.39
N LEU A 144 12.17 -10.20 0.20
CA LEU A 144 11.56 -11.53 0.26
C LEU A 144 12.08 -12.45 -0.83
N ARG A 145 12.21 -11.96 -2.06
CA ARG A 145 12.81 -12.72 -3.18
C ARG A 145 14.20 -13.27 -2.81
N ARG A 146 15.06 -12.44 -2.22
CA ARG A 146 16.40 -12.86 -1.75
C ARG A 146 16.35 -13.81 -0.57
N TYR A 147 15.43 -13.54 0.38
CA TYR A 147 15.24 -14.37 1.57
C TYR A 147 14.85 -15.81 1.24
N LEU A 148 14.18 -16.01 0.11
CA LEU A 148 13.70 -17.30 -0.38
C LEU A 148 14.72 -18.05 -1.26
N VAL A 149 15.83 -17.44 -1.64
CA VAL A 149 16.89 -18.13 -2.41
C VAL A 149 17.41 -19.34 -1.61
N GLY A 150 17.34 -20.54 -2.22
CA GLY A 150 17.73 -21.78 -1.56
C GLY A 150 16.69 -22.40 -0.62
N ARG A 151 15.49 -21.78 -0.48
CA ARG A 151 14.36 -22.29 0.30
C ARG A 151 13.27 -22.78 -0.66
N ALA A 152 13.19 -24.09 -0.89
CA ALA A 152 12.23 -24.67 -1.84
C ALA A 152 10.77 -24.51 -1.40
N ASP A 153 10.53 -24.52 -0.09
CA ASP A 153 9.18 -24.51 0.48
C ASP A 153 8.54 -23.12 0.43
N GLY A 154 7.45 -23.03 -0.29
CA GLY A 154 6.61 -21.83 -0.33
C GLY A 154 6.96 -20.83 -1.45
N PHE A 155 8.09 -20.94 -2.16
CA PHE A 155 8.45 -20.00 -3.24
C PHE A 155 7.35 -19.89 -4.31
N GLN A 156 6.87 -21.03 -4.81
CA GLN A 156 5.83 -21.05 -5.85
C GLN A 156 4.50 -20.45 -5.35
N GLN A 157 4.16 -20.67 -4.08
CA GLN A 157 2.94 -20.09 -3.48
C GLN A 157 3.05 -18.56 -3.39
N ILE A 158 4.23 -18.04 -3.06
CA ILE A 158 4.47 -16.60 -2.97
C ILE A 158 4.42 -15.96 -4.35
N VAL A 159 5.06 -16.56 -5.36
CA VAL A 159 4.99 -16.09 -6.76
C VAL A 159 3.54 -16.03 -7.23
N THR A 160 2.76 -17.09 -6.96
CA THR A 160 1.35 -17.14 -7.32
C THR A 160 0.54 -16.08 -6.59
N ARG A 161 0.76 -15.90 -5.27
CA ARG A 161 0.10 -14.85 -4.46
C ARG A 161 0.40 -13.45 -5.00
N LYS A 162 1.67 -13.17 -5.29
CA LYS A 162 2.12 -11.87 -5.84
C LYS A 162 1.51 -11.59 -7.21
N LYS A 163 1.49 -12.59 -8.09
CA LYS A 163 0.82 -12.46 -9.39
C LYS A 163 -0.65 -12.11 -9.24
N ARG A 164 -1.38 -12.80 -8.34
CA ARG A 164 -2.79 -12.50 -8.05
C ARG A 164 -2.98 -11.09 -7.47
N GLN A 165 -2.09 -10.67 -6.57
CA GLN A 165 -2.11 -9.32 -6.00
C GLN A 165 -1.94 -8.24 -7.08
N GLN A 166 -0.97 -8.41 -7.99
CA GLN A 166 -0.74 -7.49 -9.10
C GLN A 166 -1.93 -7.45 -10.06
N GLN A 167 -2.50 -8.60 -10.42
CA GLN A 167 -3.69 -8.68 -11.28
C GLN A 167 -4.89 -8.01 -10.63
N PHE A 168 -5.11 -8.20 -9.33
CA PHE A 168 -6.16 -7.54 -8.58
C PHE A 168 -5.95 -6.02 -8.52
N ALA A 169 -4.75 -5.59 -8.21
CA ALA A 169 -4.42 -4.17 -8.16
C ALA A 169 -4.64 -3.50 -9.52
N GLN A 170 -4.18 -4.10 -10.61
CA GLN A 170 -4.38 -3.58 -11.95
C GLN A 170 -5.87 -3.47 -12.30
N LEU A 171 -6.65 -4.52 -12.01
CA LEU A 171 -8.10 -4.49 -12.22
C LEU A 171 -8.76 -3.31 -11.48
N VAL A 172 -8.45 -3.10 -10.21
CA VAL A 172 -9.01 -2.00 -9.43
C VAL A 172 -8.57 -0.64 -9.98
N LEU A 173 -7.30 -0.49 -10.38
CA LEU A 173 -6.76 0.74 -10.93
C LEU A 173 -7.41 1.11 -12.28
N ASP A 174 -7.71 0.13 -13.13
CA ASP A 174 -8.39 0.35 -14.41
C ASP A 174 -9.81 0.90 -14.20
N TYR A 175 -10.56 0.35 -13.26
CA TYR A 175 -11.90 0.86 -12.92
C TYR A 175 -11.84 2.20 -12.20
N ARG A 176 -10.84 2.43 -11.35
CA ARG A 176 -10.58 3.73 -10.73
C ARG A 176 -10.32 4.81 -11.79
N GLN A 177 -9.56 4.49 -12.84
CA GLN A 177 -9.31 5.41 -13.94
C GLN A 177 -10.60 5.74 -14.72
N GLN A 178 -11.46 4.77 -14.99
CA GLN A 178 -12.76 5.00 -15.61
C GLN A 178 -13.64 5.91 -14.75
N LEU A 179 -13.71 5.67 -13.44
CA LEU A 179 -14.42 6.55 -12.49
C LEU A 179 -13.87 7.98 -12.52
N HIS A 180 -12.55 8.15 -12.58
CA HIS A 180 -11.93 9.47 -12.70
C HIS A 180 -12.39 10.21 -13.95
N GLN A 181 -12.52 9.52 -15.08
CA GLN A 181 -13.04 10.12 -16.31
C GLN A 181 -14.51 10.53 -16.17
N VAL A 182 -15.36 9.64 -15.58
CA VAL A 182 -16.77 9.94 -15.30
C VAL A 182 -16.90 11.20 -14.43
N TYR A 183 -16.15 11.27 -13.34
CA TYR A 183 -16.26 12.41 -12.39
C TYR A 183 -15.80 13.73 -13.00
N ARG A 184 -14.85 13.71 -13.92
CA ARG A 184 -14.38 14.91 -14.66
C ARG A 184 -15.25 15.30 -15.85
N SER A 185 -16.17 14.45 -16.25
CA SER A 185 -17.07 14.73 -17.38
C SER A 185 -18.06 15.86 -17.04
N LYS A 186 -18.73 16.38 -18.08
CA LYS A 186 -19.81 17.36 -17.96
C LYS A 186 -21.20 16.74 -17.71
N MET A 187 -21.25 15.45 -17.40
CA MET A 187 -22.52 14.75 -17.09
C MET A 187 -23.21 15.34 -15.85
N ALA A 188 -24.53 15.24 -15.81
CA ALA A 188 -25.29 15.55 -14.61
C ALA A 188 -24.88 14.62 -13.44
N GLU A 189 -25.00 15.08 -12.21
CA GLU A 189 -24.61 14.27 -11.04
C GLU A 189 -25.40 12.97 -10.92
N SER A 190 -26.70 12.99 -11.28
CA SER A 190 -27.53 11.76 -11.36
C SER A 190 -26.90 10.71 -12.27
N ASP A 191 -26.41 11.15 -13.44
CA ASP A 191 -25.82 10.25 -14.44
C ASP A 191 -24.45 9.76 -13.97
N LYS A 192 -23.64 10.61 -13.29
CA LYS A 192 -22.38 10.20 -12.66
C LYS A 192 -22.62 9.12 -11.59
N ARG A 193 -23.68 9.27 -10.75
CA ARG A 193 -24.06 8.26 -9.76
C ARG A 193 -24.46 6.94 -10.42
N ALA A 194 -25.23 6.99 -11.49
CA ALA A 194 -25.61 5.80 -12.26
C ALA A 194 -24.37 5.12 -12.86
N GLN A 195 -23.45 5.88 -13.46
CA GLN A 195 -22.21 5.34 -14.02
C GLN A 195 -21.29 4.75 -12.92
N LYS A 196 -21.15 5.41 -11.77
CA LYS A 196 -20.41 4.87 -10.61
C LYS A 196 -20.96 3.50 -10.22
N LYS A 197 -22.28 3.39 -10.04
CA LYS A 197 -22.92 2.11 -9.68
C LYS A 197 -22.66 1.04 -10.74
N SER A 198 -22.79 1.37 -12.03
CA SER A 198 -22.50 0.47 -13.15
C SER A 198 -21.04 -0.01 -13.14
N LEU A 199 -20.08 0.90 -12.94
CA LEU A 199 -18.65 0.57 -12.89
C LEU A 199 -18.31 -0.31 -11.68
N PHE A 200 -18.93 -0.10 -10.52
CA PHE A 200 -18.74 -0.96 -9.35
C PHE A 200 -19.31 -2.38 -9.59
N LEU A 201 -20.45 -2.51 -10.26
CA LEU A 201 -20.97 -3.80 -10.66
C LEU A 201 -20.06 -4.50 -11.68
N ALA A 202 -19.58 -3.76 -12.67
CA ALA A 202 -18.66 -4.29 -13.68
C ALA A 202 -17.31 -4.72 -13.07
N LEU A 203 -16.76 -3.97 -12.09
CA LEU A 203 -15.57 -4.37 -11.34
C LEU A 203 -15.78 -5.71 -10.63
N ASN A 204 -16.93 -5.88 -9.95
CA ASN A 204 -17.27 -7.16 -9.32
C ASN A 204 -17.36 -8.31 -10.32
N GLN A 205 -18.00 -8.09 -11.48
CA GLN A 205 -18.11 -9.10 -12.54
C GLN A 205 -16.73 -9.48 -13.10
N SER A 206 -15.89 -8.50 -13.41
CA SER A 206 -14.52 -8.73 -13.90
C SER A 206 -13.66 -9.45 -12.87
N TYR A 207 -13.84 -9.17 -11.58
CA TYR A 207 -13.17 -9.92 -10.53
C TYR A 207 -13.64 -11.38 -10.46
N GLN A 208 -14.96 -11.65 -10.56
CA GLN A 208 -15.45 -13.02 -10.56
C GLN A 208 -14.88 -13.80 -11.76
N GLN A 209 -14.88 -13.20 -12.95
CA GLN A 209 -14.26 -13.80 -14.12
C GLN A 209 -12.77 -14.10 -13.90
N LEU A 210 -11.99 -13.14 -13.40
CA LEU A 210 -10.58 -13.32 -13.09
C LEU A 210 -10.34 -14.44 -12.06
N LYS A 211 -11.19 -14.49 -11.02
CA LYS A 211 -11.15 -15.52 -9.98
C LYS A 211 -11.40 -16.91 -10.53
N ASP A 212 -12.42 -17.06 -11.37
CA ASP A 212 -12.85 -18.36 -11.87
C ASP A 212 -11.91 -18.87 -13.00
N GLU A 213 -11.52 -17.99 -13.93
CA GLU A 213 -10.72 -18.38 -15.10
C GLU A 213 -9.22 -18.50 -14.79
N GLN A 214 -8.68 -17.66 -13.91
CA GLN A 214 -7.22 -17.60 -13.72
C GLN A 214 -6.76 -18.00 -12.30
N TRP A 215 -7.62 -17.91 -11.29
CA TRP A 215 -7.23 -18.12 -9.89
C TRP A 215 -7.79 -19.39 -9.27
N GLN A 216 -8.47 -20.23 -10.05
CA GLN A 216 -9.03 -21.50 -9.58
C GLN A 216 -9.95 -21.31 -8.35
N GLY A 217 -10.74 -20.24 -8.34
CA GLY A 217 -11.66 -19.93 -7.26
C GLY A 217 -11.04 -19.32 -6.00
N TYR A 218 -9.83 -18.76 -6.06
CA TYR A 218 -9.17 -18.13 -4.91
C TYR A 218 -9.94 -16.91 -4.40
N LYS A 219 -10.38 -16.93 -3.12
CA LYS A 219 -11.39 -16.02 -2.55
C LYS A 219 -10.84 -14.88 -1.70
N ALA A 220 -9.52 -14.63 -1.66
CA ALA A 220 -8.92 -13.68 -0.71
C ALA A 220 -9.45 -12.24 -0.82
N TYR A 221 -9.98 -11.85 -1.98
CA TYR A 221 -10.51 -10.49 -2.20
C TYR A 221 -12.04 -10.40 -2.16
N ASP A 222 -12.78 -11.50 -1.94
CA ASP A 222 -14.25 -11.51 -1.91
C ASP A 222 -14.78 -10.51 -0.86
N ALA A 223 -14.24 -10.54 0.35
CA ALA A 223 -14.63 -9.62 1.42
C ALA A 223 -14.25 -8.15 1.12
N TRP A 224 -13.15 -7.94 0.38
CA TRP A 224 -12.76 -6.59 -0.03
C TRP A 224 -13.75 -6.00 -1.04
N LEU A 225 -14.31 -6.80 -1.93
CA LEU A 225 -15.27 -6.36 -2.95
C LEU A 225 -16.72 -6.25 -2.46
N ALA A 226 -17.04 -6.76 -1.27
CA ALA A 226 -18.40 -6.75 -0.73
C ALA A 226 -18.97 -5.32 -0.58
N GLU A 227 -18.12 -4.36 -0.21
CA GLU A 227 -18.50 -2.95 -0.06
C GLU A 227 -17.49 -2.08 -0.79
N LEU A 228 -17.83 -1.57 -1.96
CA LEU A 228 -16.99 -0.68 -2.74
C LEU A 228 -17.27 0.78 -2.42
N SER A 229 -16.20 1.57 -2.33
CA SER A 229 -16.24 3.02 -2.20
C SER A 229 -15.05 3.65 -2.93
N ASN A 230 -15.13 4.92 -3.27
CA ASN A 230 -14.01 5.64 -3.84
C ASN A 230 -12.77 5.63 -2.92
N ALA A 231 -13.00 5.80 -1.61
CA ALA A 231 -11.93 5.75 -0.61
C ALA A 231 -11.24 4.39 -0.58
N LYS A 232 -12.00 3.30 -0.75
CA LYS A 232 -11.47 1.94 -0.80
C LYS A 232 -10.67 1.67 -2.07
N LEU A 233 -11.12 2.16 -3.24
CA LEU A 233 -10.33 2.07 -4.46
C LEU A 233 -9.03 2.86 -4.36
N ASN A 234 -9.05 4.03 -3.70
CA ASN A 234 -7.85 4.82 -3.47
C ASN A 234 -6.81 4.07 -2.61
N SER A 235 -7.21 3.21 -1.68
CA SER A 235 -6.24 2.44 -0.90
C SER A 235 -5.36 1.55 -1.77
N VAL A 236 -5.90 0.96 -2.83
CA VAL A 236 -5.11 0.17 -3.79
C VAL A 236 -4.13 1.04 -4.57
N SER A 237 -4.53 2.26 -4.96
CA SER A 237 -3.65 3.20 -5.65
C SER A 237 -2.44 3.60 -4.80
N VAL A 238 -2.65 3.84 -3.50
CA VAL A 238 -1.57 4.24 -2.58
C VAL A 238 -0.41 3.22 -2.58
N TYR A 239 -0.72 1.93 -2.61
CA TYR A 239 0.29 0.87 -2.53
C TYR A 239 0.87 0.46 -3.89
N ASN A 240 0.19 0.71 -5.01
CA ASN A 240 0.57 0.09 -6.28
C ASN A 240 0.93 1.08 -7.40
N GLU A 241 0.57 2.35 -7.27
CA GLU A 241 0.65 3.32 -8.39
C GLU A 241 2.08 3.57 -8.87
N LEU A 242 3.06 3.69 -7.97
CA LEU A 242 4.45 3.98 -8.32
C LEU A 242 5.39 2.76 -8.28
N MET A 243 4.90 1.59 -7.87
CA MET A 243 5.71 0.36 -7.83
C MET A 243 6.34 0.01 -9.18
N PRO A 244 5.63 0.09 -10.35
CA PRO A 244 6.25 -0.21 -11.63
C PRO A 244 7.47 0.65 -11.92
N ALA A 245 7.38 1.96 -11.70
CA ALA A 245 8.47 2.90 -11.92
C ALA A 245 9.66 2.64 -10.97
N LEU A 246 9.38 2.38 -9.69
CA LEU A 246 10.42 2.07 -8.71
C LEU A 246 11.11 0.73 -9.00
N ASN A 247 10.38 -0.26 -9.52
CA ASN A 247 10.97 -1.52 -9.98
C ASN A 247 11.89 -1.31 -11.19
N VAL A 248 11.52 -0.43 -12.13
CA VAL A 248 12.42 -0.05 -13.24
C VAL A 248 13.72 0.55 -12.70
N ILE A 249 13.63 1.44 -11.71
CA ILE A 249 14.82 2.05 -11.08
C ILE A 249 15.68 0.98 -10.39
N LEU A 250 15.08 0.06 -9.64
CA LEU A 250 15.81 -1.04 -8.97
C LEU A 250 16.54 -1.90 -10.00
N LYS A 251 15.87 -2.28 -11.08
CA LYS A 251 16.46 -3.06 -12.18
C LYS A 251 17.60 -2.33 -12.88
N ALA A 252 17.45 -1.02 -13.13
CA ALA A 252 18.52 -0.19 -13.70
C ALA A 252 19.78 -0.13 -12.82
N HIS A 253 19.64 -0.42 -11.54
CA HIS A 253 20.77 -0.56 -10.59
C HIS A 253 21.18 -2.04 -10.37
N ASN A 254 20.82 -2.97 -11.27
CA ASN A 254 21.13 -4.40 -11.16
C ASN A 254 20.68 -5.02 -9.82
N ASP A 255 19.51 -4.60 -9.35
CA ASP A 255 18.93 -5.00 -8.07
C ASP A 255 19.80 -4.60 -6.84
N ASP A 256 20.77 -3.67 -6.98
CA ASP A 256 21.59 -3.20 -5.86
C ASP A 256 20.77 -2.28 -4.94
N LEU A 257 20.32 -2.82 -3.80
CA LEU A 257 19.47 -2.09 -2.83
C LEU A 257 20.14 -0.82 -2.27
N PRO A 258 21.41 -0.80 -1.86
CA PRO A 258 22.06 0.43 -1.40
C PRO A 258 22.00 1.57 -2.41
N THR A 259 22.28 1.31 -3.67
CA THR A 259 22.21 2.31 -4.76
C THR A 259 20.76 2.73 -5.02
N PHE A 260 19.82 1.79 -5.01
CA PHE A 260 18.38 2.07 -5.09
C PHE A 260 17.91 2.97 -3.94
N TYR A 261 18.32 2.70 -2.70
CA TYR A 261 18.00 3.56 -1.55
C TYR A 261 18.52 4.98 -1.72
N ASN A 262 19.75 5.15 -2.20
CA ASN A 262 20.32 6.47 -2.44
C ASN A 262 19.55 7.24 -3.52
N THR A 263 19.13 6.57 -4.58
CA THR A 263 18.29 7.14 -5.63
C THR A 263 16.93 7.57 -5.06
N CYS A 264 16.27 6.71 -4.28
CA CYS A 264 14.99 7.03 -3.65
C CYS A 264 15.10 8.15 -2.59
N LYS A 265 16.22 8.25 -1.85
CA LYS A 265 16.50 9.39 -0.96
C LYS A 265 16.61 10.72 -1.72
N ARG A 266 17.17 10.72 -2.92
CA ARG A 266 17.20 11.92 -3.79
C ARG A 266 15.79 12.27 -4.26
N LEU A 267 15.03 11.31 -4.73
CA LEU A 267 13.62 11.50 -5.10
C LEU A 267 12.78 12.04 -3.94
N ALA A 268 12.98 11.54 -2.72
CA ALA A 268 12.24 11.97 -1.54
C ALA A 268 12.46 13.46 -1.18
N LYS A 269 13.58 14.06 -1.59
CA LYS A 269 13.88 15.49 -1.38
C LYS A 269 13.15 16.42 -2.36
N LEU A 270 12.67 15.91 -3.49
CA LEU A 270 11.92 16.68 -4.46
C LEU A 270 10.51 17.00 -3.98
N SER A 271 9.87 17.99 -4.57
CA SER A 271 8.44 18.21 -4.36
C SER A 271 7.64 16.98 -4.81
N LYS A 272 6.47 16.74 -4.20
CA LYS A 272 5.60 15.63 -4.58
C LYS A 272 5.28 15.64 -6.09
N ALA A 273 4.93 16.81 -6.62
CA ALA A 273 4.58 16.95 -8.04
C ALA A 273 5.75 16.58 -8.97
N GLU A 274 6.97 17.02 -8.65
CA GLU A 274 8.16 16.72 -9.43
C GLU A 274 8.56 15.24 -9.33
N ARG A 275 8.53 14.68 -8.13
CA ARG A 275 8.77 13.24 -7.91
C ARG A 275 7.83 12.38 -8.72
N HIS A 276 6.52 12.65 -8.65
CA HIS A 276 5.52 11.91 -9.42
C HIS A 276 5.69 12.11 -10.92
N ARG A 277 6.04 13.34 -11.38
CA ARG A 277 6.33 13.60 -12.79
C ARG A 277 7.49 12.74 -13.30
N ILE A 278 8.58 12.65 -12.52
CA ILE A 278 9.74 11.82 -12.88
C ILE A 278 9.35 10.35 -12.93
N LEU A 279 8.69 9.84 -11.90
CA LEU A 279 8.31 8.42 -11.80
C LEU A 279 7.30 8.03 -12.89
N ASN A 280 6.31 8.86 -13.19
CA ASN A 280 5.33 8.58 -14.24
C ASN A 280 5.92 8.61 -15.66
N ASN A 281 7.09 9.24 -15.85
CA ASN A 281 7.84 9.25 -17.11
C ASN A 281 9.03 8.29 -17.11
N THR A 282 9.18 7.45 -16.08
CA THR A 282 10.26 6.45 -16.02
C THR A 282 10.01 5.36 -17.06
N ASN A 283 10.98 5.18 -17.94
CA ASN A 283 10.96 4.17 -19.01
C ASN A 283 12.14 3.21 -18.80
N PRO A 284 11.92 1.88 -18.86
CA PRO A 284 12.99 0.89 -18.72
C PRO A 284 14.13 1.06 -19.75
N ASP A 285 13.84 1.64 -20.92
CA ASP A 285 14.78 1.80 -22.03
C ASP A 285 15.59 3.13 -21.97
N LEU A 286 15.31 4.00 -20.99
CA LEU A 286 15.97 5.30 -20.89
C LEU A 286 16.69 5.47 -19.54
N PRO A 287 17.90 6.06 -19.52
CA PRO A 287 18.58 6.34 -18.26
C PRO A 287 17.75 7.31 -17.41
N LEU A 288 17.68 7.02 -16.12
CA LEU A 288 16.98 7.87 -15.14
C LEU A 288 17.75 9.20 -15.01
N SER A 289 17.26 10.26 -15.62
CA SER A 289 17.80 11.60 -15.40
C SER A 289 17.22 12.20 -14.12
N LEU A 290 17.93 12.02 -13.02
CA LEU A 290 17.64 12.74 -11.78
C LEU A 290 18.38 14.08 -11.78
N PRO A 291 17.73 15.16 -11.38
CA PRO A 291 18.38 16.47 -11.22
C PRO A 291 19.44 16.46 -10.12
#